data_3fadcf8ba502130260467686b44ff402
#
_entry.id   3fadcf8ba502130260467686b44ff402
#
_cell.length_a   1.000
_cell.length_b   1.000
_cell.length_c   1.000
_cell.angle_alpha   90.00
_cell.angle_beta   90.00
_cell.angle_gamma   90.00
#
_symmetry.space_group_name_H-M   'P 1'
#
loop_
_entity.id
_entity.type
_entity.pdbx_description
1 polymer ?
#
loop_
_entity_poly.entity_id
_entity_poly.type
_entity_poly.pdbx_seq_one_letter_code
_entity_poly.pdbx_strand_id
1 'polypeptide(L)'
;MKIGFFTDTYFPQVSGVATSIKTLKDELEKHGHEVYIFTTTDPNATDFEEDVIRMPSVPFVSFKDRRVVVRGMWYAYLIAKELELDLIHTHTEFGAGILGKMVGKKMKIPVIHTYHTMYEDYLHYIAKGKVVRPSHVKFFSRVFTNHTTGVVCPSERVIEKLRDYGVTAPMRIIPTGIEIDKFLRPDITEEMIAGMRQQLGIEEQQIMS
;
A
#
# COMPACT_ATOMS: atom_id res chain seq x y z
N MET A 1 -1.53 7.54 19.18
CA MET A 1 -0.39 6.69 18.83
C MET A 1 0.33 7.31 17.65
N LYS A 2 1.65 7.18 17.62
CA LYS A 2 2.49 7.60 16.50
C LYS A 2 2.83 6.38 15.64
N ILE A 3 2.38 6.38 14.39
CA ILE A 3 2.41 5.22 13.49
C ILE A 3 3.28 5.53 12.29
N GLY A 4 4.27 4.68 12.01
CA GLY A 4 5.09 4.79 10.80
C GLY A 4 4.58 3.86 9.70
N PHE A 5 4.10 4.41 8.59
CA PHE A 5 3.73 3.66 7.40
C PHE A 5 4.94 3.50 6.48
N PHE A 6 5.30 2.27 6.13
CA PHE A 6 6.42 1.95 5.26
C PHE A 6 5.92 1.37 3.94
N THR A 7 6.17 2.08 2.84
CA THR A 7 5.65 1.73 1.51
C THR A 7 6.58 2.15 0.38
N ASP A 8 6.76 1.30 -0.63
CA ASP A 8 7.47 1.67 -1.86
C ASP A 8 6.57 2.41 -2.88
N THR A 9 5.28 2.59 -2.55
CA THR A 9 4.29 3.22 -3.43
C THR A 9 3.47 4.24 -2.64
N TYR A 10 3.61 5.52 -2.98
CA TYR A 10 2.84 6.63 -2.41
C TYR A 10 2.75 7.78 -3.41
N PHE A 11 1.92 8.79 -3.09
CA PHE A 11 1.82 10.00 -3.94
C PHE A 11 3.19 10.68 -4.15
N PRO A 12 3.39 11.33 -5.32
CA PRO A 12 2.43 11.62 -6.40
C PRO A 12 2.10 10.42 -7.31
N GLN A 13 2.72 9.26 -7.13
CA GLN A 13 2.39 8.06 -7.88
C GLN A 13 0.99 7.57 -7.51
N VAL A 14 0.02 7.74 -8.41
CA VAL A 14 -1.37 7.28 -8.20
C VAL A 14 -1.48 5.78 -8.43
N SER A 15 -2.02 5.07 -7.42
CA SER A 15 -2.33 3.65 -7.49
C SER A 15 -3.37 3.28 -6.43
N GLY A 16 -4.07 2.15 -6.61
CA GLY A 16 -5.01 1.66 -5.60
C GLY A 16 -4.37 1.49 -4.22
N VAL A 17 -3.09 1.07 -4.15
CA VAL A 17 -2.34 0.96 -2.90
C VAL A 17 -2.09 2.33 -2.28
N ALA A 18 -1.62 3.32 -3.06
CA ALA A 18 -1.37 4.68 -2.56
C ALA A 18 -2.67 5.33 -2.05
N THR A 19 -3.78 5.16 -2.77
CA THR A 19 -5.10 5.66 -2.36
C THR A 19 -5.55 5.00 -1.05
N SER A 20 -5.43 3.67 -0.94
CA SER A 20 -5.76 2.93 0.28
C SER A 20 -4.94 3.39 1.49
N ILE A 21 -3.64 3.62 1.30
CA ILE A 21 -2.74 4.13 2.34
C ILE A 21 -3.18 5.53 2.80
N LYS A 22 -3.46 6.42 1.85
CA LYS A 22 -3.93 7.77 2.17
C LYS A 22 -5.26 7.75 2.92
N THR A 23 -6.24 6.98 2.44
CA THR A 23 -7.54 6.84 3.12
C THR A 23 -7.37 6.33 4.56
N LEU A 24 -6.50 5.33 4.77
CA LEU A 24 -6.22 4.81 6.10
C LEU A 24 -5.51 5.84 6.99
N LYS A 25 -4.54 6.58 6.45
CA LYS A 25 -3.87 7.68 7.15
C LYS A 25 -4.87 8.72 7.61
N ASP A 26 -5.66 9.26 6.67
CA ASP A 26 -6.63 10.31 6.93
C ASP A 26 -7.64 9.88 8.02
N GLU A 27 -8.06 8.61 8.00
CA GLU A 27 -9.00 8.08 8.98
C GLU A 27 -8.37 7.89 10.37
N LEU A 28 -7.14 7.40 10.44
CA LEU A 28 -6.41 7.30 11.70
C LEU A 28 -6.15 8.66 12.34
N GLU A 29 -5.85 9.67 11.54
CA GLU A 29 -5.65 11.05 12.01
C GLU A 29 -6.93 11.68 12.55
N LYS A 30 -8.08 11.43 11.92
CA LYS A 30 -9.40 11.81 12.46
C LYS A 30 -9.67 11.19 13.84
N HIS A 31 -9.10 10.03 14.11
CA HIS A 31 -9.19 9.33 15.40
C HIS A 31 -8.09 9.70 16.39
N GLY A 32 -7.32 10.77 16.13
CA GLY A 32 -6.30 11.29 17.03
C GLY A 32 -4.99 10.51 17.05
N HIS A 33 -4.67 9.79 15.97
CA HIS A 33 -3.35 9.19 15.75
C HIS A 33 -2.50 10.14 14.90
N GLU A 34 -1.18 10.03 15.02
CA GLU A 34 -0.21 10.69 14.15
C GLU A 34 0.37 9.64 13.19
N VAL A 35 0.34 9.92 11.88
CA VAL A 35 0.79 8.95 10.87
C VAL A 35 1.89 9.57 10.01
N TYR A 36 3.05 8.92 9.99
CA TYR A 36 4.23 9.32 9.22
C TYR A 36 4.50 8.31 8.10
N ILE A 37 4.67 8.79 6.87
CA ILE A 37 4.87 7.96 5.68
C ILE A 37 6.36 7.87 5.35
N PHE A 38 6.94 6.68 5.42
CA PHE A 38 8.29 6.39 4.93
C PHE A 38 8.18 5.76 3.54
N THR A 39 8.57 6.51 2.50
CA THR A 39 8.37 6.09 1.12
C THR A 39 9.59 6.37 0.23
N THR A 40 9.48 6.07 -1.05
CA THR A 40 10.54 6.30 -2.03
C THR A 40 10.68 7.77 -2.40
N THR A 41 11.88 8.19 -2.83
CA THR A 41 12.02 9.44 -3.57
C THR A 41 11.23 9.36 -4.89
N ASP A 42 10.60 10.46 -5.27
CA ASP A 42 9.92 10.60 -6.56
C ASP A 42 10.32 11.93 -7.21
N PRO A 43 10.78 11.93 -8.48
CA PRO A 43 11.15 13.15 -9.18
C PRO A 43 10.00 14.16 -9.36
N ASN A 44 8.76 13.67 -9.32
CA ASN A 44 7.56 14.49 -9.49
C ASN A 44 6.99 14.99 -8.14
N ALA A 45 7.59 14.60 -7.03
CA ALA A 45 7.21 15.14 -5.72
C ALA A 45 7.77 16.54 -5.59
N THR A 46 6.94 17.54 -5.81
CA THR A 46 7.31 18.98 -5.78
C THR A 46 7.04 19.61 -4.43
N ASP A 47 6.10 19.08 -3.68
CA ASP A 47 5.66 19.63 -2.41
C ASP A 47 6.36 18.95 -1.24
N PHE A 48 6.77 19.76 -0.26
CA PHE A 48 7.24 19.26 1.01
C PHE A 48 6.02 18.92 1.88
N GLU A 49 5.92 17.66 2.27
CA GLU A 49 4.93 17.18 3.23
C GLU A 49 5.69 16.80 4.51
N GLU A 50 5.36 17.46 5.63
CA GLU A 50 6.09 17.31 6.90
C GLU A 50 6.05 15.87 7.44
N ASP A 51 4.98 15.17 7.14
CA ASP A 51 4.72 13.79 7.57
C ASP A 51 5.16 12.73 6.53
N VAL A 52 5.80 13.12 5.42
CA VAL A 52 6.29 12.21 4.38
C VAL A 52 7.81 12.20 4.28
N ILE A 53 8.40 11.13 4.75
CA ILE A 53 9.85 10.89 4.76
C ILE A 53 10.25 10.11 3.51
N ARG A 54 10.95 10.76 2.59
CA ARG A 54 11.37 10.14 1.34
C ARG A 54 12.76 9.53 1.45
N MET A 55 12.81 8.21 1.26
CA MET A 55 14.00 7.38 1.39
C MET A 55 14.75 7.25 0.07
N PRO A 56 16.10 7.19 0.07
CA PRO A 56 16.88 6.93 -1.14
C PRO A 56 16.41 5.66 -1.86
N SER A 57 16.03 5.81 -3.12
CA SER A 57 15.42 4.74 -3.90
C SER A 57 15.94 4.72 -5.34
N VAL A 58 15.81 3.57 -6.00
CA VAL A 58 16.16 3.38 -7.40
C VAL A 58 14.94 2.92 -8.20
N PRO A 59 14.86 3.24 -9.51
CA PRO A 59 13.81 2.71 -10.38
C PRO A 59 13.80 1.18 -10.37
N PHE A 60 12.63 0.59 -10.38
CA PHE A 60 12.50 -0.86 -10.50
C PHE A 60 12.61 -1.30 -11.96
N VAL A 61 13.50 -2.24 -12.26
CA VAL A 61 13.89 -2.60 -13.63
C VAL A 61 12.72 -3.04 -14.50
N SER A 62 11.75 -3.77 -13.93
CA SER A 62 10.60 -4.30 -14.67
C SER A 62 9.44 -3.31 -14.80
N PHE A 63 9.40 -2.28 -13.99
CA PHE A 63 8.34 -1.26 -13.98
C PHE A 63 8.97 0.11 -13.77
N LYS A 64 9.23 0.82 -14.87
CA LYS A 64 9.97 2.09 -14.85
C LYS A 64 9.35 3.17 -13.95
N ASP A 65 8.03 3.10 -13.76
CA ASP A 65 7.29 4.05 -12.92
C ASP A 65 7.30 3.66 -11.43
N ARG A 66 7.93 2.53 -11.09
CA ARG A 66 8.06 2.06 -9.71
C ARG A 66 9.47 2.24 -9.21
N ARG A 67 9.59 2.56 -7.94
CA ARG A 67 10.87 2.71 -7.25
C ARG A 67 10.91 1.80 -6.03
N VAL A 68 12.12 1.41 -5.62
CA VAL A 68 12.33 0.56 -4.45
C VAL A 68 13.39 1.21 -3.57
N VAL A 69 13.13 1.28 -2.28
CA VAL A 69 14.11 1.75 -1.28
C VAL A 69 15.28 0.78 -1.23
N VAL A 70 16.50 1.28 -1.37
CA VAL A 70 17.72 0.44 -1.42
C VAL A 70 18.67 0.67 -0.26
N ARG A 71 18.54 1.78 0.43
CA ARG A 71 19.36 2.11 1.61
C ARG A 71 18.69 3.17 2.46
N GLY A 72 19.26 3.45 3.62
CA GLY A 72 18.73 4.48 4.53
C GLY A 72 18.19 3.90 5.83
N MET A 73 18.54 2.65 6.17
CA MET A 73 18.08 2.00 7.40
C MET A 73 18.44 2.81 8.66
N TRP A 74 19.65 3.32 8.73
CA TRP A 74 20.07 4.14 9.86
C TRP A 74 19.29 5.45 9.92
N TYR A 75 19.11 6.09 8.79
CA TYR A 75 18.33 7.33 8.67
C TYR A 75 16.87 7.13 9.08
N ALA A 76 16.20 6.09 8.52
CA ALA A 76 14.83 5.76 8.90
C ALA A 76 14.71 5.42 10.40
N TYR A 77 15.68 4.70 10.97
CA TYR A 77 15.70 4.38 12.37
C TYR A 77 15.85 5.62 13.26
N LEU A 78 16.73 6.56 12.91
CA LEU A 78 16.92 7.79 13.68
C LEU A 78 15.66 8.64 13.67
N ILE A 79 15.02 8.82 12.50
CA ILE A 79 13.76 9.56 12.39
C ILE A 79 12.65 8.85 13.18
N ALA A 80 12.49 7.54 12.99
CA ALA A 80 11.48 6.77 13.72
C ALA A 80 11.65 6.87 15.23
N LYS A 81 12.90 6.93 15.72
CA LYS A 81 13.22 7.11 17.13
C LYS A 81 12.92 8.53 17.60
N GLU A 82 13.25 9.55 16.80
CA GLU A 82 12.98 10.96 17.11
C GLU A 82 11.47 11.24 17.16
N LEU A 83 10.74 10.64 16.24
CA LEU A 83 9.27 10.69 16.20
C LEU A 83 8.63 9.88 17.35
N GLU A 84 9.39 9.02 18.04
CA GLU A 84 8.89 8.12 19.08
C GLU A 84 7.76 7.21 18.57
N LEU A 85 7.95 6.55 17.43
CA LEU A 85 6.92 5.68 16.86
C LEU A 85 6.52 4.54 17.81
N ASP A 86 5.23 4.33 17.96
CA ASP A 86 4.63 3.26 18.76
C ASP A 86 4.43 1.97 17.95
N LEU A 87 4.21 2.11 16.64
CA LEU A 87 3.85 1.02 15.72
C LEU A 87 4.43 1.27 14.33
N ILE A 88 4.85 0.21 13.67
CA ILE A 88 5.15 0.22 12.25
C ILE A 88 4.08 -0.55 11.48
N HIS A 89 3.59 0.06 10.40
CA HIS A 89 2.68 -0.56 9.46
C HIS A 89 3.31 -0.61 8.08
N THR A 90 3.62 -1.79 7.59
CA THR A 90 4.20 -1.98 6.25
C THR A 90 3.10 -2.26 5.22
N HIS A 91 3.20 -1.64 4.04
CA HIS A 91 2.22 -1.75 2.96
C HIS A 91 2.78 -2.36 1.68
N THR A 92 4.09 -2.56 1.64
CA THR A 92 4.78 -3.32 0.57
C THR A 92 5.77 -4.28 1.20
N GLU A 93 6.09 -5.38 0.52
CA GLU A 93 7.01 -6.41 1.00
C GLU A 93 8.44 -6.18 0.53
N PHE A 94 8.68 -5.14 -0.28
CA PHE A 94 9.99 -4.84 -0.87
C PHE A 94 10.83 -3.91 0.03
N GLY A 95 11.59 -3.01 -0.58
CA GLY A 95 12.58 -2.18 0.09
C GLY A 95 12.06 -1.45 1.33
N ALA A 96 10.99 -0.68 1.20
CA ALA A 96 10.41 0.05 2.33
C ALA A 96 9.82 -0.88 3.39
N GLY A 97 9.13 -1.96 2.99
CA GLY A 97 8.57 -2.91 3.92
C GLY A 97 9.65 -3.66 4.71
N ILE A 98 10.72 -4.12 4.05
CA ILE A 98 11.87 -4.74 4.73
C ILE A 98 12.51 -3.74 5.69
N LEU A 99 12.69 -2.49 5.25
CA LEU A 99 13.22 -1.41 6.06
C LEU A 99 12.38 -1.19 7.32
N GLY A 100 11.06 -1.09 7.19
CA GLY A 100 10.13 -0.94 8.30
C GLY A 100 10.24 -2.08 9.31
N LYS A 101 10.31 -3.34 8.84
CA LYS A 101 10.52 -4.50 9.74
C LYS A 101 11.85 -4.42 10.50
N MET A 102 12.92 -3.99 9.83
CA MET A 102 14.23 -3.84 10.48
C MET A 102 14.21 -2.74 11.55
N VAL A 103 13.56 -1.61 11.25
CA VAL A 103 13.37 -0.49 12.19
C VAL A 103 12.53 -0.95 13.39
N GLY A 104 11.39 -1.60 13.16
CA GLY A 104 10.52 -2.11 14.24
C GLY A 104 11.23 -3.10 15.15
N LYS A 105 12.00 -4.03 14.56
CA LYS A 105 12.82 -4.97 15.33
C LYS A 105 13.86 -4.24 16.19
N LYS A 106 14.52 -3.21 15.64
CA LYS A 106 15.55 -2.44 16.36
C LYS A 106 14.94 -1.58 17.48
N MET A 107 13.78 -1.01 17.26
CA MET A 107 13.04 -0.22 18.25
C MET A 107 12.28 -1.09 19.26
N LYS A 108 12.11 -2.38 18.97
CA LYS A 108 11.31 -3.34 19.76
C LYS A 108 9.83 -2.94 19.84
N ILE A 109 9.30 -2.36 18.77
CA ILE A 109 7.88 -2.01 18.63
C ILE A 109 7.19 -2.98 17.68
N PRO A 110 5.85 -3.14 17.79
CA PRO A 110 5.10 -4.03 16.93
C PRO A 110 5.17 -3.60 15.46
N VAL A 111 5.14 -4.60 14.57
CA VAL A 111 5.07 -4.41 13.12
C VAL A 111 3.85 -5.14 12.60
N ILE A 112 2.92 -4.42 11.99
CA ILE A 112 1.81 -5.01 11.24
C ILE A 112 2.05 -4.84 9.73
N HIS A 113 1.39 -5.66 8.94
CA HIS A 113 1.50 -5.62 7.48
C HIS A 113 0.14 -5.71 6.83
N THR A 114 -0.16 -4.84 5.86
CA THR A 114 -1.32 -5.01 4.98
C THR A 114 -0.90 -5.65 3.67
N TYR A 115 -1.48 -6.80 3.37
CA TYR A 115 -1.23 -7.55 2.14
C TYR A 115 -2.14 -7.02 1.02
N HIS A 116 -1.63 -6.07 0.23
CA HIS A 116 -2.42 -5.39 -0.81
C HIS A 116 -2.49 -6.13 -2.14
N THR A 117 -1.46 -6.91 -2.48
CA THR A 117 -1.27 -7.40 -3.85
C THR A 117 -1.16 -8.91 -3.90
N MET A 118 -2.04 -9.53 -4.68
CA MET A 118 -1.95 -10.95 -5.04
C MET A 118 -0.88 -11.13 -6.13
N TYR A 119 0.39 -11.20 -5.73
CA TYR A 119 1.53 -11.22 -6.65
C TYR A 119 1.49 -12.36 -7.66
N GLU A 120 0.86 -13.49 -7.35
CA GLU A 120 0.71 -14.60 -8.30
C GLU A 120 -0.05 -14.17 -9.56
N ASP A 121 -1.06 -13.31 -9.41
CA ASP A 121 -1.88 -12.84 -10.51
C ASP A 121 -1.08 -11.91 -11.46
N TYR A 122 0.04 -11.36 -10.98
CA TYR A 122 0.89 -10.43 -11.72
C TYR A 122 2.22 -11.01 -12.22
N LEU A 123 2.48 -12.30 -11.97
CA LEU A 123 3.74 -12.95 -12.37
C LEU A 123 4.02 -12.86 -13.88
N HIS A 124 2.98 -12.87 -14.70
CA HIS A 124 3.11 -12.78 -16.16
C HIS A 124 3.66 -11.42 -16.63
N TYR A 125 3.52 -10.36 -15.82
CA TYR A 125 4.11 -9.04 -16.09
C TYR A 125 5.59 -8.96 -15.69
N ILE A 126 6.05 -9.81 -14.77
CA ILE A 126 7.44 -9.78 -14.30
C ILE A 126 8.30 -10.64 -15.22
N ALA A 127 9.17 -9.98 -16.02
CA ALA A 127 10.08 -10.65 -16.95
C ALA A 127 9.37 -11.71 -17.85
N LYS A 128 8.14 -11.39 -18.30
CA LYS A 128 7.30 -12.29 -19.13
C LYS A 128 7.04 -13.66 -18.47
N GLY A 129 6.95 -13.71 -17.14
CA GLY A 129 6.69 -14.94 -16.38
C GLY A 129 7.85 -15.93 -16.30
N LYS A 130 9.04 -15.60 -16.83
CA LYS A 130 10.16 -16.55 -16.97
C LYS A 130 11.09 -16.61 -15.75
N VAL A 131 11.12 -15.56 -14.93
CA VAL A 131 12.11 -15.43 -13.83
C VAL A 131 11.52 -15.73 -12.47
N VAL A 132 10.27 -15.31 -12.22
CA VAL A 132 9.61 -15.49 -10.91
C VAL A 132 8.53 -16.57 -11.03
N ARG A 133 8.67 -17.63 -10.25
CA ARG A 133 7.69 -18.74 -10.17
C ARG A 133 6.74 -18.52 -9.00
N PRO A 134 5.53 -19.10 -9.03
CA PRO A 134 4.59 -19.06 -7.90
C PRO A 134 5.21 -19.52 -6.58
N SER A 135 6.12 -20.50 -6.61
CA SER A 135 6.84 -20.97 -5.43
C SER A 135 7.73 -19.91 -4.77
N HIS A 136 8.30 -19.00 -5.56
CA HIS A 136 9.10 -17.88 -5.03
C HIS A 136 8.21 -16.86 -4.32
N VAL A 137 7.04 -16.55 -4.90
CA VAL A 137 6.03 -15.67 -4.27
C VAL A 137 5.56 -16.27 -2.96
N LYS A 138 5.16 -17.54 -2.98
CA LYS A 138 4.75 -18.29 -1.79
C LYS A 138 5.80 -18.23 -0.68
N PHE A 139 7.05 -18.53 -1.01
CA PHE A 139 8.16 -18.49 -0.05
C PHE A 139 8.37 -17.09 0.52
N PHE A 140 8.45 -16.09 -0.35
CA PHE A 140 8.72 -14.71 0.03
C PHE A 140 7.58 -14.13 0.89
N SER A 141 6.32 -14.28 0.46
CA SER A 141 5.16 -13.83 1.23
C SER A 141 5.12 -14.48 2.62
N ARG A 142 5.36 -15.80 2.71
CA ARG A 142 5.42 -16.52 3.98
C ARG A 142 6.54 -16.00 4.90
N VAL A 143 7.76 -15.86 4.38
CA VAL A 143 8.90 -15.38 5.18
C VAL A 143 8.68 -13.95 5.63
N PHE A 144 8.14 -13.11 4.75
CA PHE A 144 7.87 -11.72 5.09
C PHE A 144 6.81 -11.62 6.19
N THR A 145 5.65 -12.23 6.00
CA THR A 145 4.48 -12.08 6.90
C THR A 145 4.66 -12.79 8.24
N ASN A 146 5.30 -13.97 8.28
CA ASN A 146 5.51 -14.72 9.53
C ASN A 146 6.41 -14.00 10.55
N HIS A 147 7.11 -12.96 10.15
CA HIS A 147 7.93 -12.15 11.06
C HIS A 147 7.28 -10.79 11.38
N THR A 148 5.96 -10.70 11.28
CA THR A 148 5.18 -9.54 11.71
C THR A 148 4.30 -9.88 12.91
N THR A 149 3.88 -8.87 13.66
CA THR A 149 2.96 -9.03 14.80
C THR A 149 1.55 -9.42 14.34
N GLY A 150 1.17 -8.98 13.13
CA GLY A 150 -0.10 -9.33 12.52
C GLY A 150 -0.17 -8.90 11.06
N VAL A 151 -1.11 -9.50 10.33
CA VAL A 151 -1.34 -9.23 8.91
C VAL A 151 -2.79 -8.79 8.71
N VAL A 152 -2.96 -7.65 8.05
CA VAL A 152 -4.25 -7.17 7.57
C VAL A 152 -4.48 -7.69 6.16
N CYS A 153 -5.62 -8.34 5.95
CA CYS A 153 -6.03 -8.89 4.67
C CYS A 153 -7.31 -8.19 4.21
N PRO A 154 -7.42 -7.74 2.95
CA PRO A 154 -8.60 -7.04 2.46
C PRO A 154 -9.83 -7.95 2.28
N SER A 155 -9.65 -9.27 2.24
CA SER A 155 -10.73 -10.25 2.07
C SER A 155 -10.37 -11.63 2.61
N GLU A 156 -11.39 -12.50 2.78
CA GLU A 156 -11.21 -13.91 3.15
C GLU A 156 -10.32 -14.64 2.14
N ARG A 157 -10.53 -14.41 0.85
CA ARG A 157 -9.71 -15.01 -0.22
C ARG A 157 -8.20 -14.79 0.00
N VAL A 158 -7.82 -13.62 0.50
CA VAL A 158 -6.41 -13.32 0.78
C VAL A 158 -5.92 -14.13 1.99
N ILE A 159 -6.74 -14.28 3.04
CA ILE A 159 -6.41 -15.12 4.20
C ILE A 159 -6.21 -16.58 3.77
N GLU A 160 -7.14 -17.14 3.01
CA GLU A 160 -7.05 -18.51 2.50
C GLU A 160 -5.75 -18.71 1.72
N LYS A 161 -5.45 -17.79 0.83
CA LYS A 161 -4.23 -17.84 0.02
C LYS A 161 -2.96 -17.77 0.86
N LEU A 162 -2.91 -16.90 1.85
CA LEU A 162 -1.77 -16.81 2.75
C LEU A 162 -1.61 -18.06 3.63
N ARG A 163 -2.72 -18.67 4.04
CA ARG A 163 -2.70 -19.99 4.73
C ARG A 163 -2.12 -21.08 3.84
N ASP A 164 -2.50 -21.14 2.56
CA ASP A 164 -1.92 -22.05 1.56
C ASP A 164 -0.43 -21.81 1.35
N TYR A 165 0.04 -20.58 1.56
CA TYR A 165 1.47 -20.27 1.54
C TYR A 165 2.19 -20.71 2.82
N GLY A 166 1.47 -21.12 3.86
CA GLY A 166 2.00 -21.52 5.17
C GLY A 166 2.29 -20.31 6.07
N VAL A 167 1.50 -19.23 5.93
CA VAL A 167 1.54 -18.10 6.85
C VAL A 167 0.87 -18.50 8.16
N THR A 168 1.58 -18.32 9.28
CA THR A 168 1.14 -18.62 10.64
C THR A 168 0.93 -17.38 11.50
N ALA A 169 1.36 -16.21 11.03
CA ALA A 169 1.12 -14.95 11.71
C ALA A 169 -0.39 -14.69 11.90
N PRO A 170 -0.81 -14.00 12.97
CA PRO A 170 -2.20 -13.61 13.15
C PRO A 170 -2.70 -12.79 11.97
N MET A 171 -3.86 -13.13 11.41
CA MET A 171 -4.47 -12.44 10.28
C MET A 171 -5.84 -11.90 10.63
N ARG A 172 -6.18 -10.71 10.13
CA ARG A 172 -7.50 -10.09 10.29
C ARG A 172 -7.98 -9.54 8.96
N ILE A 173 -9.28 -9.69 8.71
CA ILE A 173 -9.93 -9.07 7.55
C ILE A 173 -10.26 -7.62 7.92
N ILE A 174 -9.66 -6.70 7.17
CA ILE A 174 -10.00 -5.27 7.19
C ILE A 174 -10.07 -4.85 5.74
N PRO A 175 -11.28 -4.73 5.17
CA PRO A 175 -11.46 -4.31 3.79
C PRO A 175 -10.88 -2.91 3.55
N THR A 176 -10.42 -2.68 2.33
CA THR A 176 -9.96 -1.36 1.92
C THR A 176 -11.12 -0.36 1.98
N GLY A 177 -10.95 0.73 2.72
CA GLY A 177 -11.91 1.81 2.79
C GLY A 177 -12.00 2.57 1.46
N ILE A 178 -13.18 3.05 1.14
CA ILE A 178 -13.44 3.97 0.03
C ILE A 178 -14.16 5.22 0.55
N GLU A 179 -13.83 6.36 0.00
CA GLU A 179 -14.53 7.61 0.29
C GLU A 179 -15.83 7.65 -0.53
N ILE A 180 -16.93 7.21 0.07
CA ILE A 180 -18.25 7.14 -0.60
C ILE A 180 -18.69 8.52 -1.09
N ASP A 181 -18.42 9.57 -0.34
CA ASP A 181 -18.82 10.94 -0.67
C ASP A 181 -18.28 11.43 -2.02
N LYS A 182 -17.14 10.91 -2.47
CA LYS A 182 -16.58 11.20 -3.80
C LYS A 182 -17.45 10.65 -4.94
N PHE A 183 -18.25 9.63 -4.66
CA PHE A 183 -19.15 9.00 -5.64
C PHE A 183 -20.57 9.53 -5.53
N LEU A 184 -20.93 10.17 -4.41
CA LEU A 184 -22.20 10.85 -4.24
C LEU A 184 -22.09 12.26 -4.85
N ARG A 185 -22.60 12.41 -6.05
CA ARG A 185 -22.56 13.65 -6.84
C ARG A 185 -23.95 14.26 -6.93
N PRO A 186 -24.44 14.94 -5.86
CA PRO A 186 -25.78 15.56 -5.85
C PRO A 186 -25.90 16.72 -6.86
N ASP A 187 -24.76 17.21 -7.37
CA ASP A 187 -24.66 18.21 -8.44
C ASP A 187 -24.94 17.64 -9.84
N ILE A 188 -24.93 16.32 -10.02
CA ILE A 188 -25.24 15.66 -11.30
C ILE A 188 -26.75 15.43 -11.39
N THR A 189 -27.40 16.16 -12.31
CA THR A 189 -28.85 16.03 -12.56
C THR A 189 -29.13 14.94 -13.61
N GLU A 190 -30.36 14.46 -13.61
CA GLU A 190 -30.83 13.51 -14.63
C GLU A 190 -30.66 14.07 -16.05
N GLU A 191 -30.87 15.38 -16.24
CA GLU A 191 -30.65 16.06 -17.53
C GLU A 191 -29.21 16.01 -17.99
N MET A 192 -28.23 16.18 -17.06
CA MET A 192 -26.81 16.05 -17.37
C MET A 192 -26.46 14.62 -17.76
N ILE A 193 -27.03 13.63 -17.10
CA ILE A 193 -26.85 12.21 -17.43
C ILE A 193 -27.42 11.92 -18.82
N ALA A 194 -28.65 12.37 -19.11
CA ALA A 194 -29.29 12.19 -20.41
C ALA A 194 -28.50 12.86 -21.54
N GLY A 195 -28.02 14.11 -21.31
CA GLY A 195 -27.17 14.82 -22.27
C GLY A 195 -25.85 14.10 -22.56
N MET A 196 -25.20 13.57 -21.54
CA MET A 196 -23.97 12.80 -21.70
C MET A 196 -24.23 11.50 -22.47
N ARG A 197 -25.30 10.77 -22.16
CA ARG A 197 -25.71 9.54 -22.88
C ARG A 197 -25.94 9.84 -24.36
N GLN A 198 -26.64 10.91 -24.67
CA GLN A 198 -26.90 11.34 -26.05
C GLN A 198 -25.59 11.66 -26.80
N GLN A 199 -24.66 12.38 -26.15
CA GLN A 199 -23.34 12.69 -26.75
C GLN A 199 -22.51 11.42 -27.04
N LEU A 200 -22.62 10.42 -26.17
CA LEU A 200 -21.89 9.15 -26.30
C LEU A 200 -22.62 8.09 -27.16
N GLY A 201 -23.85 8.39 -27.66
CA GLY A 201 -24.64 7.45 -28.43
C GLY A 201 -25.09 6.22 -27.62
N ILE A 202 -25.31 6.38 -26.32
CA ILE A 202 -25.70 5.30 -25.41
C ILE A 202 -27.21 5.30 -25.24
N GLU A 203 -27.86 4.17 -25.56
CA GLU A 203 -29.30 4.01 -25.37
C GLU A 203 -29.65 3.93 -23.87
N GLU A 204 -30.91 4.32 -23.55
CA GLU A 204 -31.38 4.44 -22.16
C GLU A 204 -31.27 3.15 -21.34
N GLN A 205 -31.31 2.00 -22.00
CA GLN A 205 -31.23 0.67 -21.36
C GLN A 205 -29.81 0.09 -21.29
N GLN A 206 -28.81 0.76 -21.84
CA GLN A 206 -27.43 0.27 -21.79
C GLN A 206 -26.77 0.65 -20.46
N ILE A 207 -26.24 -0.35 -19.76
CA ILE A 207 -25.41 -0.18 -18.57
C ILE A 207 -23.95 -0.07 -19.02
N MET A 208 -23.28 1.03 -18.64
CA MET A 208 -21.84 1.15 -18.81
C MET A 208 -21.15 0.40 -17.66
N SER A 209 -20.32 -0.57 -18.00
CA SER A 209 -19.46 -1.29 -17.07
C SER A 209 -18.00 -0.86 -17.25
#